data_fe317a10d9389161bcbe358e2c90ce67
#
_entry.id   fe317a10d9389161bcbe358e2c90ce67
#
_cell.length_a   1.000
_cell.length_b   1.000
_cell.length_c   1.000
_cell.angle_alpha   90.00
_cell.angle_beta   90.00
_cell.angle_gamma   90.00
#
_symmetry.space_group_name_H-M   'P 1'
#
loop_
_entity.id
_entity.type
_entity.pdbx_description
1 polymer ?
#
loop_
_entity_poly.entity_id
_entity_poly.type
_entity_poly.pdbx_seq_one_letter_code
_entity_poly.pdbx_strand_id
1 'polypeptide(L)'
;MTRSLRVVATMALLHLSIGPSPARAVAPPPVDRAALPAASSPAPPGPTEQTGRCVGSAPARITRGEQLSSLNLPTVWPLSRGSGQLVAVIDTGVARHRLLPHLLPGGDFVSSGDGTQDCDGHGTAVAGLIGGAPTSEFSGVAPDVGIMAIRQSSNKFRLTSDLSPD
;
A
#
# COMPACT_ATOMS: atom_id res chain seq x y z
N MET A 1 -59.72 -12.60 27.34
CA MET A 1 -58.82 -12.86 26.20
C MET A 1 -58.35 -11.60 25.45
N THR A 2 -58.97 -10.43 25.57
CA THR A 2 -58.62 -9.20 24.78
C THR A 2 -57.47 -8.36 25.35
N ARG A 3 -57.11 -8.43 26.63
CA ARG A 3 -56.00 -7.67 27.24
C ARG A 3 -54.61 -8.24 26.89
N SER A 4 -54.46 -9.57 26.86
CA SER A 4 -53.19 -10.23 26.54
C SER A 4 -52.80 -10.01 25.06
N LEU A 5 -53.73 -9.92 24.14
CA LEU A 5 -53.43 -9.68 22.73
C LEU A 5 -52.94 -8.27 22.42
N ARG A 6 -53.36 -7.26 23.19
CA ARG A 6 -52.94 -5.87 23.07
C ARG A 6 -51.46 -5.67 23.57
N VAL A 7 -51.06 -6.37 24.63
CA VAL A 7 -49.70 -6.29 25.14
C VAL A 7 -48.71 -6.95 24.19
N VAL A 8 -49.05 -8.07 23.60
CA VAL A 8 -48.19 -8.74 22.59
C VAL A 8 -48.03 -7.90 21.32
N ALA A 9 -49.11 -7.26 20.86
CA ALA A 9 -49.04 -6.37 19.70
C ALA A 9 -48.17 -5.12 19.96
N THR A 10 -48.24 -4.55 21.16
CA THR A 10 -47.40 -3.37 21.53
C THR A 10 -45.92 -3.72 21.68
N MET A 11 -45.57 -4.91 22.20
CA MET A 11 -44.18 -5.39 22.22
C MET A 11 -43.65 -5.72 20.85
N ALA A 12 -44.45 -6.28 19.94
CA ALA A 12 -44.01 -6.58 18.58
C ALA A 12 -43.72 -5.28 17.75
N LEU A 13 -44.47 -4.20 18.00
CA LEU A 13 -44.21 -2.90 17.36
C LEU A 13 -42.96 -2.20 17.93
N LEU A 14 -42.62 -2.43 19.20
CA LEU A 14 -41.39 -1.85 19.79
C LEU A 14 -40.11 -2.50 19.27
N HIS A 15 -40.16 -3.78 18.84
CA HIS A 15 -39.00 -4.49 18.30
C HIS A 15 -38.72 -4.16 16.81
N LEU A 16 -39.66 -3.55 16.11
CA LEU A 16 -39.48 -3.18 14.70
C LEU A 16 -38.71 -1.86 14.51
N SER A 17 -38.50 -1.11 15.60
CA SER A 17 -37.83 0.22 15.53
C SER A 17 -36.33 0.18 15.82
N ILE A 18 -35.75 -0.98 16.18
CA ILE A 18 -34.31 -1.16 16.44
C ILE A 18 -33.71 -1.98 15.30
N GLY A 19 -33.93 -1.51 14.07
CA GLY A 19 -33.13 -2.00 12.94
C GLY A 19 -31.68 -1.53 13.12
N PRO A 20 -30.68 -2.37 12.75
CA PRO A 20 -29.30 -1.91 12.76
C PRO A 20 -29.20 -0.70 11.84
N SER A 21 -28.87 0.46 12.43
CA SER A 21 -28.55 1.63 11.62
C SER A 21 -27.40 1.27 10.68
N PRO A 22 -27.50 1.52 9.37
CA PRO A 22 -26.40 1.26 8.48
C PRO A 22 -25.18 2.07 8.95
N ALA A 23 -24.06 1.40 9.19
CA ALA A 23 -22.82 2.07 9.49
C ALA A 23 -22.47 2.98 8.30
N ARG A 24 -22.51 4.28 8.49
CA ARG A 24 -22.06 5.24 7.47
C ARG A 24 -20.54 5.36 7.62
N ALA A 25 -19.82 4.90 6.62
CA ALA A 25 -18.42 5.25 6.49
C ALA A 25 -18.30 6.77 6.34
N VAL A 26 -17.36 7.37 7.06
CA VAL A 26 -17.04 8.79 6.89
C VAL A 26 -16.49 8.96 5.46
N ALA A 27 -17.20 9.71 4.62
CA ALA A 27 -16.70 10.04 3.31
C ALA A 27 -15.46 10.95 3.47
N PRO A 28 -14.37 10.69 2.75
CA PRO A 28 -13.23 11.61 2.73
C PRO A 28 -13.70 12.98 2.21
N PRO A 29 -13.07 14.09 2.64
CA PRO A 29 -13.40 15.40 2.12
C PRO A 29 -13.20 15.43 0.60
N PRO A 30 -14.03 16.16 -0.15
CA PRO A 30 -13.87 16.29 -1.60
C PRO A 30 -12.53 16.94 -1.91
N VAL A 31 -11.80 16.37 -2.86
CA VAL A 31 -10.55 16.94 -3.37
C VAL A 31 -10.90 18.03 -4.39
N ASP A 32 -10.46 19.25 -4.16
CA ASP A 32 -10.54 20.32 -5.16
C ASP A 32 -9.50 20.03 -6.27
N ARG A 33 -9.98 19.52 -7.38
CA ARG A 33 -9.14 19.18 -8.53
C ARG A 33 -8.52 20.42 -9.19
N ALA A 34 -9.12 21.59 -9.04
CA ALA A 34 -8.58 22.84 -9.59
C ALA A 34 -7.38 23.36 -8.78
N ALA A 35 -7.27 22.95 -7.50
CA ALA A 35 -6.15 23.29 -6.64
C ALA A 35 -4.96 22.31 -6.77
N LEU A 36 -5.12 21.22 -7.55
CA LEU A 36 -4.03 20.29 -7.79
C LEU A 36 -3.01 20.88 -8.77
N PRO A 37 -1.70 20.64 -8.58
CA PRO A 37 -0.69 20.98 -9.58
C PRO A 37 -1.02 20.37 -10.94
N ALA A 38 -0.63 21.03 -12.02
CA ALA A 38 -0.72 20.45 -13.36
C ALA A 38 0.07 19.13 -13.41
N ALA A 39 -0.53 18.12 -14.06
CA ALA A 39 0.15 16.84 -14.25
C ALA A 39 1.43 17.06 -15.08
N SER A 40 2.56 16.58 -14.57
CA SER A 40 3.84 16.58 -15.27
C SER A 40 4.37 15.14 -15.35
N SER A 41 5.21 14.87 -16.34
CA SER A 41 5.93 13.60 -16.40
C SER A 41 6.85 13.46 -15.20
N PRO A 42 6.92 12.27 -14.56
CA PRO A 42 7.87 12.02 -13.50
C PRO A 42 9.31 12.26 -13.99
N ALA A 43 10.04 13.10 -13.28
CA ALA A 43 11.44 13.39 -13.55
C ALA A 43 12.11 13.98 -12.30
N PRO A 44 13.43 13.80 -12.13
CA PRO A 44 14.17 14.51 -11.09
C PRO A 44 14.22 16.02 -11.40
N PRO A 45 14.43 16.88 -10.39
CA PRO A 45 14.50 18.33 -10.55
C PRO A 45 15.70 18.80 -11.38
N GLY A 46 16.69 17.95 -11.61
CA GLY A 46 17.89 18.16 -12.41
C GLY A 46 18.62 16.86 -12.67
N PRO A 47 19.73 16.87 -13.40
CA PRO A 47 20.55 15.68 -13.61
C PRO A 47 21.02 15.08 -12.27
N THR A 48 20.98 13.76 -12.17
CA THR A 48 21.41 13.01 -10.98
C THR A 48 22.50 12.03 -11.33
N GLU A 49 23.36 11.72 -10.36
CA GLU A 49 24.42 10.73 -10.47
C GLU A 49 24.31 9.74 -9.31
N GLN A 50 24.60 8.48 -9.60
CA GLN A 50 24.68 7.44 -8.59
C GLN A 50 26.01 7.54 -7.86
N THR A 51 25.99 7.88 -6.56
CA THR A 51 27.16 8.06 -5.69
C THR A 51 27.39 6.89 -4.75
N GLY A 52 26.43 5.96 -4.66
CA GLY A 52 26.52 4.80 -3.76
C GLY A 52 26.18 3.48 -4.45
N ARG A 53 26.72 2.38 -3.91
CA ARG A 53 26.38 1.04 -4.40
C ARG A 53 24.94 0.69 -4.02
N CYS A 54 24.22 0.08 -4.95
CA CYS A 54 22.90 -0.48 -4.67
C CYS A 54 22.99 -1.66 -3.69
N VAL A 55 21.95 -1.83 -2.90
CA VAL A 55 21.79 -2.99 -2.01
C VAL A 55 21.60 -4.23 -2.89
N GLY A 56 22.49 -5.21 -2.70
CA GLY A 56 22.39 -6.50 -3.39
C GLY A 56 21.30 -7.39 -2.81
N SER A 57 20.76 -8.28 -3.65
CA SER A 57 19.90 -9.35 -3.15
C SER A 57 20.66 -10.23 -2.17
N ALA A 58 20.20 -10.33 -0.93
CA ALA A 58 20.69 -11.29 0.02
C ALA A 58 19.79 -12.54 0.02
N PRO A 59 20.35 -13.75 0.24
CA PRO A 59 19.50 -14.91 0.48
C PRO A 59 18.63 -14.63 1.71
N ALA A 60 17.31 -14.75 1.52
CA ALA A 60 16.37 -14.52 2.59
C ALA A 60 16.63 -15.50 3.74
N ARG A 61 17.08 -15.00 4.87
CA ARG A 61 16.91 -15.68 6.16
C ARG A 61 15.50 -15.32 6.63
N ILE A 62 14.51 -16.05 6.14
CA ILE A 62 13.14 -15.85 6.57
C ILE A 62 13.01 -16.48 7.95
N THR A 63 13.17 -15.68 8.98
CA THR A 63 12.52 -15.96 10.25
C THR A 63 11.03 -15.72 10.01
N ARG A 64 10.18 -16.69 10.37
CA ARG A 64 8.72 -16.58 10.23
C ARG A 64 8.30 -15.16 10.55
N GLY A 65 7.46 -14.56 9.68
CA GLY A 65 7.08 -13.16 9.78
C GLY A 65 6.33 -12.83 11.08
N GLU A 66 7.05 -12.85 12.19
CA GLU A 66 6.52 -12.58 13.54
C GLU A 66 5.88 -11.20 13.61
N GLN A 67 6.39 -10.24 12.81
CA GLN A 67 5.86 -8.88 12.76
C GLN A 67 4.39 -8.82 12.31
N LEU A 68 3.96 -9.75 11.47
CA LEU A 68 2.58 -9.82 10.98
C LEU A 68 1.74 -10.88 11.70
N SER A 69 2.32 -11.68 12.57
CA SER A 69 1.64 -12.77 13.25
C SER A 69 0.49 -12.30 14.15
N SER A 70 0.63 -11.13 14.77
CA SER A 70 -0.39 -10.49 15.61
C SER A 70 -1.64 -10.06 14.84
N LEU A 71 -1.55 -9.90 13.52
CA LEU A 71 -2.67 -9.48 12.68
C LEU A 71 -3.65 -10.62 12.36
N ASN A 72 -3.30 -11.86 12.68
CA ASN A 72 -4.11 -13.05 12.40
C ASN A 72 -4.66 -13.08 10.96
N LEU A 73 -3.81 -12.82 9.98
CA LEU A 73 -4.17 -12.67 8.57
C LEU A 73 -5.00 -13.83 8.00
N PRO A 74 -4.76 -15.11 8.36
CA PRO A 74 -5.59 -16.21 7.88
C PRO A 74 -7.09 -16.06 8.22
N THR A 75 -7.42 -15.40 9.32
CA THR A 75 -8.81 -15.11 9.71
C THR A 75 -9.38 -13.92 8.94
N VAL A 76 -8.53 -12.96 8.55
CA VAL A 76 -8.94 -11.73 7.83
C VAL A 76 -9.09 -11.99 6.33
N TRP A 77 -8.23 -12.79 5.72
CA TRP A 77 -8.20 -13.01 4.27
C TRP A 77 -9.46 -13.58 3.64
N PRO A 78 -10.32 -14.39 4.31
CA PRO A 78 -11.62 -14.74 3.78
C PRO A 78 -12.54 -13.53 3.55
N LEU A 79 -12.31 -12.42 4.26
CA LEU A 79 -13.07 -11.19 4.12
C LEU A 79 -12.49 -10.26 3.04
N SER A 80 -11.16 -10.12 2.99
CA SER A 80 -10.46 -9.30 2.00
C SER A 80 -8.98 -9.62 1.94
N ARG A 81 -8.42 -9.64 0.71
CA ARG A 81 -7.00 -9.80 0.40
C ARG A 81 -6.44 -8.60 -0.40
N GLY A 82 -7.25 -7.55 -0.58
CA GLY A 82 -6.89 -6.36 -1.33
C GLY A 82 -7.15 -6.42 -2.83
N SER A 83 -7.84 -7.44 -3.34
CA SER A 83 -8.17 -7.54 -4.76
C SER A 83 -8.93 -6.32 -5.26
N GLY A 84 -8.53 -5.77 -6.42
CA GLY A 84 -9.10 -4.56 -7.00
C GLY A 84 -8.68 -3.24 -6.33
N GLN A 85 -7.85 -3.30 -5.27
CA GLN A 85 -7.27 -2.10 -4.66
C GLN A 85 -5.88 -1.81 -5.24
N LEU A 86 -5.50 -0.54 -5.23
CA LEU A 86 -4.19 -0.07 -5.66
C LEU A 86 -3.55 0.75 -4.54
N VAL A 87 -2.34 0.37 -4.15
CA VAL A 87 -1.54 1.09 -3.15
C VAL A 87 -0.32 1.70 -3.83
N ALA A 88 -0.18 3.02 -3.76
CA ALA A 88 1.03 3.70 -4.19
C ALA A 88 2.09 3.64 -3.08
N VAL A 89 3.24 3.08 -3.41
CA VAL A 89 4.44 3.07 -2.55
C VAL A 89 5.35 4.20 -3.04
N ILE A 90 5.31 5.34 -2.35
CA ILE A 90 6.13 6.53 -2.61
C ILE A 90 7.36 6.43 -1.71
N ASP A 91 8.45 5.91 -2.27
CA ASP A 91 9.62 5.49 -1.50
C ASP A 91 10.89 5.54 -2.36
N THR A 92 11.85 4.64 -2.11
CA THR A 92 13.10 4.50 -2.86
C THR A 92 12.95 3.76 -4.19
N GLY A 93 11.72 3.50 -4.62
CA GLY A 93 11.35 2.63 -5.71
C GLY A 93 10.95 1.24 -5.21
N VAL A 94 10.49 0.38 -6.13
CA VAL A 94 10.18 -1.03 -5.82
C VAL A 94 10.77 -1.92 -6.91
N ALA A 95 11.78 -2.71 -6.56
CA ALA A 95 12.38 -3.64 -7.51
C ALA A 95 11.40 -4.75 -7.91
N ARG A 96 11.42 -5.12 -9.21
CA ARG A 96 10.63 -6.26 -9.70
C ARG A 96 11.06 -7.54 -8.99
N HIS A 97 10.09 -8.22 -8.41
CA HIS A 97 10.32 -9.44 -7.66
C HIS A 97 9.19 -10.44 -7.89
N ARG A 98 9.51 -11.74 -7.88
CA ARG A 98 8.52 -12.81 -8.10
C ARG A 98 7.36 -12.81 -7.08
N LEU A 99 7.58 -12.29 -5.89
CA LEU A 99 6.56 -12.15 -4.84
C LEU A 99 5.77 -10.82 -4.95
N LEU A 100 6.01 -10.00 -5.95
CA LEU A 100 5.26 -8.78 -6.24
C LEU A 100 4.66 -8.85 -7.65
N PRO A 101 3.75 -9.81 -7.91
CA PRO A 101 3.24 -10.07 -9.27
C PRO A 101 2.37 -8.93 -9.81
N HIS A 102 1.81 -8.09 -8.93
CA HIS A 102 0.91 -6.98 -9.29
C HIS A 102 1.61 -5.62 -9.20
N LEU A 103 2.92 -5.58 -9.47
CA LEU A 103 3.70 -4.34 -9.48
C LEU A 103 3.47 -3.54 -10.77
N LEU A 104 3.12 -2.26 -10.61
CA LEU A 104 2.88 -1.30 -11.69
C LEU A 104 3.91 -0.16 -11.59
N PRO A 105 4.38 0.38 -12.73
CA PRO A 105 5.19 1.59 -12.73
C PRO A 105 4.36 2.81 -12.36
N GLY A 106 4.93 3.71 -11.55
CA GLY A 106 4.30 4.95 -11.10
C GLY A 106 5.16 6.19 -11.30
N GLY A 107 6.41 6.01 -11.72
CA GLY A 107 7.34 7.08 -12.07
C GLY A 107 8.58 7.17 -11.19
N ASP A 108 9.60 7.82 -11.72
CA ASP A 108 10.90 8.04 -11.06
C ASP A 108 11.20 9.54 -10.98
N PHE A 109 11.32 10.05 -9.76
CA PHE A 109 11.68 11.44 -9.45
C PHE A 109 13.13 11.56 -8.96
N VAL A 110 13.90 10.48 -9.04
CA VAL A 110 15.30 10.40 -8.62
C VAL A 110 16.23 10.25 -9.82
N SER A 111 15.79 9.55 -10.88
CA SER A 111 16.58 9.29 -12.07
C SER A 111 15.66 9.13 -13.29
N SER A 112 16.07 8.39 -14.30
CA SER A 112 15.35 8.22 -15.56
C SER A 112 14.53 6.92 -15.65
N GLY A 113 14.13 6.35 -14.53
CA GLY A 113 13.40 5.08 -14.49
C GLY A 113 11.87 5.27 -14.52
N ASP A 114 11.18 4.17 -14.20
CA ASP A 114 9.72 4.10 -14.10
C ASP A 114 9.21 3.86 -12.66
N GLY A 115 10.11 3.93 -11.67
CA GLY A 115 9.84 3.64 -10.26
C GLY A 115 10.05 2.16 -9.89
N THR A 116 10.24 1.26 -10.87
CA THR A 116 10.46 -0.17 -10.61
C THR A 116 11.94 -0.53 -10.42
N GLN A 117 12.78 0.46 -10.17
CA GLN A 117 14.17 0.32 -9.76
C GLN A 117 14.30 0.76 -8.30
N ASP A 118 14.93 -0.05 -7.48
CA ASP A 118 15.17 0.26 -6.06
C ASP A 118 16.63 -0.06 -5.70
N CYS A 119 17.43 0.99 -5.67
CA CYS A 119 18.85 0.88 -5.34
C CYS A 119 19.09 0.80 -3.82
N ASP A 120 18.15 1.27 -3.03
CA ASP A 120 18.21 1.34 -1.56
C ASP A 120 17.62 0.09 -0.89
N GLY A 121 16.67 -0.60 -1.54
CA GLY A 121 15.99 -1.80 -1.05
C GLY A 121 14.84 -1.54 -0.07
N HIS A 122 14.67 -0.31 0.41
CA HIS A 122 13.65 0.02 1.42
C HIS A 122 12.23 -0.08 0.84
N GLY A 123 11.95 0.58 -0.28
CA GLY A 123 10.63 0.56 -0.89
C GLY A 123 10.19 -0.84 -1.35
N THR A 124 11.15 -1.67 -1.77
CA THR A 124 10.88 -3.09 -2.09
C THR A 124 10.46 -3.87 -0.84
N ALA A 125 11.12 -3.64 0.30
CA ALA A 125 10.75 -4.27 1.57
C ALA A 125 9.35 -3.81 2.02
N VAL A 126 9.05 -2.51 1.93
CA VAL A 126 7.71 -1.94 2.24
C VAL A 126 6.65 -2.57 1.36
N ALA A 127 6.87 -2.62 0.03
CA ALA A 127 5.94 -3.26 -0.91
C ALA A 127 5.72 -4.73 -0.59
N GLY A 128 6.77 -5.44 -0.17
CA GLY A 128 6.69 -6.83 0.27
C GLY A 128 5.77 -7.02 1.48
N LEU A 129 5.89 -6.16 2.49
CA LEU A 129 5.02 -6.20 3.68
C LEU A 129 3.55 -5.89 3.33
N ILE A 130 3.31 -5.03 2.33
CA ILE A 130 1.95 -4.69 1.88
C ILE A 130 1.35 -5.81 1.06
N GLY A 131 1.98 -6.15 -0.09
CA GLY A 131 1.38 -6.95 -1.14
C GLY A 131 2.19 -8.19 -1.55
N GLY A 132 3.14 -8.64 -0.73
CA GLY A 132 3.94 -9.82 -1.04
C GLY A 132 3.09 -11.07 -1.16
N ALA A 133 3.25 -11.78 -2.30
CA ALA A 133 2.53 -13.03 -2.55
C ALA A 133 2.88 -14.09 -1.48
N PRO A 134 1.89 -14.91 -1.06
CA PRO A 134 2.09 -15.88 0.01
C PRO A 134 3.08 -16.98 -0.37
N THR A 135 3.90 -17.36 0.61
CA THR A 135 4.75 -18.55 0.61
C THR A 135 4.45 -19.37 1.86
N SER A 136 5.18 -20.48 2.08
CA SER A 136 5.08 -21.25 3.34
C SER A 136 5.52 -20.45 4.57
N GLU A 137 6.30 -19.40 4.39
CA GLU A 137 6.99 -18.70 5.50
C GLU A 137 6.67 -17.21 5.56
N PHE A 138 6.16 -16.63 4.47
CA PHE A 138 5.93 -15.18 4.36
C PHE A 138 4.68 -14.87 3.52
N SER A 139 4.01 -13.78 3.87
CA SER A 139 3.01 -13.12 3.04
C SER A 139 2.94 -11.64 3.40
N GLY A 140 2.59 -10.80 2.45
CA GLY A 140 2.14 -9.44 2.73
C GLY A 140 0.75 -9.43 3.38
N VAL A 141 0.35 -8.28 3.89
CA VAL A 141 -0.96 -8.09 4.53
C VAL A 141 -2.12 -8.26 3.53
N ALA A 142 -1.95 -7.73 2.33
CA ALA A 142 -2.94 -7.70 1.24
C ALA A 142 -2.33 -8.27 -0.06
N PRO A 143 -2.13 -9.60 -0.15
CA PRO A 143 -1.32 -10.19 -1.22
C PRO A 143 -1.92 -10.08 -2.63
N ASP A 144 -3.19 -9.70 -2.76
CA ASP A 144 -3.87 -9.55 -4.05
C ASP A 144 -4.04 -8.07 -4.46
N VAL A 145 -3.38 -7.13 -3.71
CA VAL A 145 -3.40 -5.69 -4.02
C VAL A 145 -2.47 -5.36 -5.19
N GLY A 146 -2.85 -4.39 -6.02
CA GLY A 146 -1.92 -3.74 -6.95
C GLY A 146 -0.96 -2.81 -6.22
N ILE A 147 0.34 -2.86 -6.54
CA ILE A 147 1.36 -1.95 -6.01
C ILE A 147 1.81 -1.03 -7.13
N MET A 148 1.66 0.28 -6.94
CA MET A 148 2.23 1.30 -7.83
C MET A 148 3.55 1.80 -7.23
N ALA A 149 4.65 1.58 -7.93
CA ALA A 149 5.97 1.99 -7.51
C ALA A 149 6.27 3.43 -7.90
N ILE A 150 6.48 4.32 -6.94
CA ILE A 150 6.89 5.71 -7.16
C ILE A 150 8.23 5.94 -6.46
N ARG A 151 9.29 6.13 -7.25
CA ARG A 151 10.61 6.42 -6.71
C ARG A 151 10.74 7.91 -6.48
N GLN A 152 10.66 8.33 -5.22
CA GLN A 152 10.69 9.73 -4.80
C GLN A 152 12.04 10.13 -4.16
N SER A 153 12.75 9.18 -3.57
CA SER A 153 13.99 9.43 -2.84
C SER A 153 15.02 8.32 -3.07
N SER A 154 16.28 8.60 -2.77
CA SER A 154 17.35 7.61 -2.69
C SER A 154 18.51 8.17 -1.88
N ASN A 155 19.16 7.29 -1.11
CA ASN A 155 20.43 7.60 -0.45
C ASN A 155 21.65 7.28 -1.34
N LYS A 156 21.40 6.80 -2.56
CA LYS A 156 22.44 6.36 -3.50
C LYS A 156 22.58 7.29 -4.70
N PHE A 157 21.73 8.31 -4.81
CA PHE A 157 21.73 9.30 -5.87
C PHE A 157 21.82 10.70 -5.31
N ARG A 158 22.51 11.59 -6.02
CA ARG A 158 22.62 13.03 -5.73
C ARG A 158 22.38 13.83 -6.99
N LEU A 159 21.90 15.06 -6.85
CA LEU A 159 21.94 16.02 -7.95
C LEU A 159 23.39 16.32 -8.30
N THR A 160 23.70 16.41 -9.57
CA THR A 160 25.07 16.75 -10.01
C THR A 160 25.48 18.16 -9.57
N SER A 161 24.51 19.06 -9.36
CA SER A 161 24.74 20.37 -8.76
C SER A 161 25.22 20.34 -7.31
N ASP A 162 24.94 19.26 -6.59
CA ASP A 162 25.28 19.10 -5.17
C ASP A 162 26.61 18.34 -4.97
N LEU A 163 27.20 17.88 -6.07
CA LEU A 163 28.53 17.29 -6.06
C LEU A 163 29.55 18.43 -6.18
N SER A 164 30.38 18.65 -5.16
CA SER A 164 31.48 19.62 -5.24
C SER A 164 32.39 19.25 -6.42
N PRO A 165 32.83 20.20 -7.24
CA PRO A 165 33.96 19.95 -8.13
C PRO A 165 35.20 19.71 -7.26
N ASP A 166 35.87 18.57 -7.46
CA ASP A 166 37.18 18.30 -6.89
C ASP A 166 38.24 19.25 -7.46
#